data_069e3512c98f401eb97e86ec8ad223af
#
_entry.id   069e3512c98f401eb97e86ec8ad223af
#
_cell.length_a   1.000
_cell.length_b   1.000
_cell.length_c   1.000
_cell.angle_alpha   90.00
_cell.angle_beta   90.00
_cell.angle_gamma   90.00
#
_symmetry.space_group_name_H-M   'P 1'
#
loop_
_entity.id
_entity.type
_entity.pdbx_description
1 polymer ?
#
loop_
_entity_poly.entity_id
_entity_poly.type
_entity_poly.pdbx_seq_one_letter_code
_entity_poly.pdbx_strand_id
1 'polypeptide(L)' 'MSYIVLAKAVRKGKTIRCKYPKHGRLNILKWHEGVIQRSGTGPNGKYAVVQSDDGQFRTLRCDKMIEASLS' A
#
# COMPACT_ATOMS: atom_id res chain seq x y z
N MET A 1 8.44 7.14 -6.76
CA MET A 1 8.50 5.78 -7.34
C MET A 1 7.39 5.64 -8.36
N SER A 2 7.69 5.15 -9.54
CA SER A 2 6.65 4.93 -10.55
C SER A 2 5.78 3.72 -10.18
N TYR A 3 4.55 3.69 -10.71
CA TYR A 3 3.64 2.57 -10.46
C TYR A 3 4.26 1.22 -10.82
N ILE A 4 4.94 1.13 -11.96
CA ILE A 4 5.53 -0.13 -12.42
C ILE A 4 6.60 -0.63 -11.43
N VAL A 5 7.47 0.26 -10.98
CA VAL A 5 8.51 -0.07 -10.01
C VAL A 5 7.89 -0.46 -8.68
N LEU A 6 6.90 0.31 -8.21
CA LEU A 6 6.21 0.04 -6.96
C LEU A 6 5.50 -1.32 -7.00
N ALA A 7 4.77 -1.60 -8.09
CA ALA A 7 4.04 -2.86 -8.22
C ALA A 7 4.97 -4.07 -8.19
N LYS A 8 6.17 -3.96 -8.75
CA LYS A 8 7.17 -5.04 -8.70
C LYS A 8 7.79 -5.19 -7.31
N ALA A 9 7.93 -4.10 -6.57
CA ALA A 9 8.56 -4.10 -5.25
C ALA A 9 7.60 -4.59 -4.14
N VAL A 10 6.29 -4.50 -4.35
CA VAL A 10 5.29 -4.91 -3.37
C VAL A 10 5.26 -6.43 -3.30
N ARG A 11 5.79 -6.98 -2.20
CA ARG A 11 5.90 -8.43 -1.97
C ARG A 11 5.61 -8.74 -0.52
N LYS A 12 5.10 -9.95 -0.28
CA LYS A 12 4.91 -10.48 1.08
C LYS A 12 6.21 -10.40 1.86
N GLY A 13 6.12 -9.92 3.10
CA GLY A 13 7.25 -9.80 4.02
C GLY A 13 7.97 -8.46 3.99
N LYS A 14 7.72 -7.64 2.97
CA LYS A 14 8.29 -6.29 2.92
C LYS A 14 7.52 -5.35 3.84
N THR A 15 8.24 -4.41 4.46
CA THR A 15 7.61 -3.31 5.19
C THR A 15 7.37 -2.16 4.22
N ILE A 16 6.15 -1.66 4.20
CA ILE A 16 5.78 -0.53 3.36
C ILE A 16 5.37 0.66 4.21
N ARG A 17 5.77 1.85 3.78
CA ARG A 17 5.32 3.12 4.34
C ARG A 17 4.90 4.01 3.20
N CYS A 18 3.67 4.50 3.24
CA CYS A 18 3.16 5.34 2.16
C CYS A 18 2.07 6.29 2.66
N LYS A 19 1.84 7.35 1.90
CA LYS A 19 0.63 8.15 2.05
C LYS A 19 -0.47 7.53 1.21
N TYR A 20 -1.68 7.54 1.74
CA TYR A 20 -2.82 6.96 1.08
C TYR A 20 -4.07 7.79 1.34
N PRO A 21 -4.93 8.01 0.33
CA PRO A 21 -6.17 8.75 0.52
C PRO A 21 -7.07 8.10 1.57
N LYS A 22 -7.63 8.91 2.45
CA LYS A 22 -8.61 8.44 3.41
C LYS A 22 -9.84 7.93 2.65
N HIS A 23 -10.41 6.81 3.10
CA HIS A 23 -11.59 6.23 2.48
C HIS A 23 -12.72 7.28 2.34
N GLY A 24 -13.20 7.46 1.12
CA GLY A 24 -14.23 8.44 0.82
C GLY A 24 -13.76 9.89 0.76
N ARG A 25 -12.46 10.16 0.98
CA ARG A 25 -11.92 11.52 0.99
C ARG A 25 -10.57 11.57 0.28
N LEU A 26 -10.60 11.76 -1.03
CA LEU A 26 -9.38 11.73 -1.85
C LEU A 26 -8.41 12.87 -1.57
N ASN A 27 -8.88 13.97 -0.98
CA ASN A 27 -8.05 15.12 -0.65
C ASN A 27 -7.39 15.02 0.73
N ILE A 28 -7.69 13.97 1.51
CA ILE A 28 -7.08 13.75 2.81
C ILE A 28 -6.16 12.55 2.73
N LEU A 29 -4.87 12.78 2.96
CA LEU A 29 -3.86 11.73 2.92
C LEU A 29 -3.43 11.36 4.32
N LYS A 30 -3.28 10.07 4.56
CA LYS A 30 -2.75 9.53 5.82
C LYS A 30 -1.55 8.65 5.54
N TRP A 31 -0.59 8.67 6.47
CA TRP A 31 0.51 7.72 6.44
C TRP A 31 0.02 6.36 6.91
N HIS A 32 0.43 5.33 6.19
CA HIS A 32 0.24 3.93 6.58
C HIS A 32 1.60 3.25 6.57
N GLU A 33 1.84 2.43 7.58
CA GLU A 33 3.06 1.65 7.67
C GLU A 33 2.73 0.27 8.21
N GLY A 34 3.33 -0.75 7.65
CA GLY A 34 3.14 -2.10 8.12
C GLY A 34 3.81 -3.12 7.22
N VAL A 35 3.66 -4.39 7.59
CA VAL A 35 4.24 -5.51 6.85
C VAL A 35 3.22 -6.03 5.84
N ILE A 36 3.67 -6.21 4.60
CA ILE A 36 2.82 -6.75 3.54
C ILE A 36 2.61 -8.24 3.82
N GLN A 37 1.35 -8.61 4.05
CA GLN A 37 0.96 -10.00 4.33
C GLN A 37 0.73 -10.78 3.04
N ARG A 38 0.22 -10.10 2.01
CA ARG A 38 0.06 -10.67 0.68
C ARG A 38 -0.14 -9.55 -0.33
N SER A 39 0.01 -9.89 -1.59
CA SER A 39 -0.26 -8.98 -2.70
C SER A 39 -1.03 -9.71 -3.78
N GLY A 40 -1.67 -8.96 -4.66
CA GLY A 40 -2.43 -9.53 -5.76
C GLY A 40 -2.72 -8.48 -6.81
N THR A 41 -3.41 -8.91 -7.87
CA THR A 41 -3.82 -8.04 -8.96
C THR A 41 -5.33 -8.11 -9.10
N GLY A 42 -5.98 -6.96 -9.09
CA GLY A 42 -7.43 -6.84 -9.23
C GLY A 42 -7.81 -5.96 -10.41
N PRO A 43 -9.09 -5.56 -10.50
CA PRO A 43 -9.58 -4.71 -11.61
C PRO A 43 -8.83 -3.37 -11.72
N ASN A 44 -8.29 -2.89 -10.61
CA ASN A 44 -7.59 -1.61 -10.55
C ASN A 44 -6.07 -1.76 -10.53
N GLY A 45 -5.55 -2.95 -10.83
CA GLY A 45 -4.13 -3.23 -10.84
C GLY A 45 -3.64 -3.86 -9.53
N LYS A 46 -2.37 -3.68 -9.23
CA LYS A 46 -1.73 -4.30 -8.07
C LYS A 46 -2.23 -3.71 -6.75
N TYR A 47 -2.43 -4.57 -5.77
CA TYR A 47 -2.76 -4.17 -4.40
C TYR A 47 -1.90 -4.93 -3.39
N ALA A 48 -1.82 -4.40 -2.17
CA ALA A 48 -1.14 -5.04 -1.06
C ALA A 48 -2.08 -5.11 0.15
N VAL A 49 -2.07 -6.24 0.84
CA VAL A 49 -2.72 -6.37 2.14
C VAL A 49 -1.65 -6.16 3.20
N VAL A 50 -1.79 -5.10 3.97
CA VAL A 50 -0.78 -4.64 4.92
C VAL A 50 -1.34 -4.76 6.34
N GLN A 51 -0.54 -5.31 7.24
CA GLN A 51 -0.87 -5.37 8.67
C GLN A 51 -0.13 -4.25 9.40
N SER A 52 -0.89 -3.37 10.04
CA SER A 52 -0.36 -2.25 10.83
C SER A 52 0.13 -2.73 12.19
N ASP A 53 0.85 -1.86 12.92
CA ASP A 53 1.35 -2.15 14.26
C ASP A 53 0.24 -2.50 15.27
N ASP A 54 -0.95 -1.96 15.04
CA ASP A 54 -2.13 -2.26 15.88
C ASP A 54 -2.79 -3.60 15.54
N GLY A 55 -2.23 -4.35 14.61
CA GLY A 55 -2.74 -5.64 14.19
C GLY A 55 -3.83 -5.59 13.13
N GLN A 56 -4.26 -4.42 12.72
CA GLN A 56 -5.31 -4.29 11.70
C GLN A 56 -4.78 -4.54 10.30
N PHE A 57 -5.58 -5.18 9.47
CA PHE A 57 -5.28 -5.41 8.07
C PHE A 57 -5.94 -4.34 7.21
N ARG A 58 -5.19 -3.85 6.22
CA ARG A 58 -5.71 -2.88 5.25
C ARG A 58 -5.31 -3.29 3.85
N THR A 59 -6.24 -3.16 2.91
CA THR A 59 -5.93 -3.37 1.49
C THR A 59 -5.63 -2.03 0.87
N LEU A 60 -4.42 -1.87 0.35
CA LEU A 60 -3.94 -0.63 -0.25
C LEU A 60 -3.65 -0.85 -1.73
N ARG A 61 -4.25 -0.03 -2.59
CA ARG A 61 -4.02 -0.08 -4.04
C ARG A 61 -2.75 0.67 -4.38
N CYS A 62 -1.88 0.05 -5.16
CA CYS A 62 -0.62 0.67 -5.55
C CYS A 62 -0.81 1.95 -6.38
N ASP A 63 -1.88 2.01 -7.18
CA ASP A 63 -2.17 3.18 -8.00
C ASP A 63 -2.56 4.42 -7.19
N LYS A 64 -2.93 4.25 -5.92
CA LYS A 64 -3.30 5.35 -5.02
C LYS A 64 -2.22 5.69 -3.99
N MET A 65 -1.16 4.90 -3.92
CA MET A 65 -0.07 5.15 -2.98
C MET A 65 0.76 6.35 -3.41
N ILE A 66 1.08 7.22 -2.45
CA ILE A 66 1.88 8.42 -2.67
C ILE A 66 3.09 8.34 -1.75
N GLU A 67 4.26 8.71 -2.25
CA GLU A 67 5.51 8.70 -1.49
C GLU A 67 5.78 7.34 -0.83
N ALA A 68 5.53 6.27 -1.56
CA ALA A 68 5.72 4.92 -1.04
C ALA A 68 7.19 4.56 -0.94
N SER A 69 7.56 3.91 0.16
CA SER A 69 8.88 3.33 0.34
C SER A 69 8.76 1.93 0.93
N LEU A 70 9.65 1.04 0.52
CA LEU A 70 9.67 -0.35 0.96
C LEU A 70 11.05 -0.72 1.49
N SER A 71 11.05 -1.59 2.46
CA SER A 71 12.28 -2.08 3.07
C SER A 71 12.18 -3.57 3.45
#